data_dbb7e9b849be880c338c40603c2e46ce
#
_entry.id   dbb7e9b849be880c338c40603c2e46ce
#
_cell.length_a   1.000
_cell.length_b   1.000
_cell.length_c   1.000
_cell.angle_alpha   90.00
_cell.angle_beta   90.00
_cell.angle_gamma   90.00
#
_symmetry.space_group_name_H-M   'P 1'
#
loop_
_entity.id
_entity.type
_entity.pdbx_description
1 polymer ?
#
loop_
_entity_poly.entity_id
_entity_poly.type
_entity_poly.pdbx_seq_one_letter_code
_entity_poly.pdbx_strand_id
1 'polypeptide(L)' 'MHYHYFTIEQRESLERLIRSSLAGRPEMGSALARLHSPQFGVCERCGTDIPYLRLSSDPLERLCGACRV' A
#
# COMPACT_ATOMS: atom_id res chain seq x y z
N MET A 1 -12.15 0.44 -14.18
CA MET A 1 -11.76 0.60 -13.33
C MET A 1 -10.57 0.09 -13.11
N HIS A 2 -9.82 0.55 -12.52
CA HIS A 2 -8.85 0.00 -12.27
C HIS A 2 -8.29 0.39 -11.23
N TYR A 3 -7.82 -0.20 -10.59
CA TYR A 3 -7.32 -0.01 -9.52
C TYR A 3 -5.96 -0.24 -9.68
N HIS A 4 -5.15 -0.38 -8.96
CA HIS A 4 -3.92 -0.65 -9.00
C HIS A 4 -3.70 -1.84 -9.59
N TYR A 5 -2.94 -2.18 -10.13
CA TYR A 5 -2.63 -3.20 -10.88
C TYR A 5 -1.83 -4.25 -10.20
N PHE A 6 -2.10 -4.54 -8.91
CA PHE A 6 -1.46 -5.61 -8.18
C PHE A 6 -2.13 -6.90 -8.57
N THR A 7 -1.33 -7.94 -8.78
CA THR A 7 -1.87 -9.28 -8.94
C THR A 7 -2.40 -9.76 -7.60
N ILE A 8 -3.16 -10.85 -7.62
CA ILE A 8 -3.67 -11.43 -6.40
C ILE A 8 -2.51 -11.84 -5.49
N GLU A 9 -1.45 -12.40 -6.08
CA GLU A 9 -0.28 -12.77 -5.28
C GLU A 9 0.38 -11.57 -4.65
N GLN A 10 0.45 -10.46 -5.37
CA GLN A 10 1.06 -9.26 -4.82
C GLN A 10 0.23 -8.72 -3.66
N ARG A 11 -1.08 -8.73 -3.79
CA ARG A 11 -1.94 -8.26 -2.70
C ARG A 11 -1.81 -9.16 -1.50
N GLU A 12 -1.73 -10.47 -1.70
CA GLU A 12 -1.58 -11.39 -0.59
C GLU A 12 -0.22 -11.23 0.09
N SER A 13 0.82 -10.97 -0.69
CA SER A 13 2.13 -10.71 -0.12
C SER A 13 2.12 -9.46 0.73
N LEU A 14 1.47 -8.40 0.26
CA LEU A 14 1.36 -7.17 1.03
C LEU A 14 0.55 -7.39 2.29
N GLU A 15 -0.51 -8.18 2.21
CA GLU A 15 -1.31 -8.45 3.39
C GLU A 15 -0.50 -9.20 4.44
N ARG A 16 0.28 -10.20 4.03
CA ARG A 16 1.11 -10.92 4.97
C ARG A 16 2.16 -10.01 5.60
N LEU A 17 2.74 -9.13 4.80
CA LEU A 17 3.73 -8.19 5.31
C LEU A 17 3.10 -7.26 6.34
N ILE A 18 1.92 -6.74 6.05
CA ILE A 18 1.24 -5.83 6.95
C ILE A 18 0.89 -6.55 8.25
N ARG A 19 0.35 -7.77 8.15
CA ARG A 19 -0.05 -8.51 9.34
C ARG A 19 1.16 -8.87 10.19
N SER A 20 2.26 -9.24 9.58
CA SER A 20 3.43 -9.60 10.37
C SER A 20 4.07 -8.39 11.02
N SER A 21 3.86 -7.20 10.48
CA SER A 21 4.40 -5.98 11.06
C SER A 21 3.48 -5.38 12.12
N LEU A 22 2.24 -5.85 12.18
CA LEU A 22 1.23 -5.19 13.01
C LEU A 22 1.58 -5.23 14.48
N ALA A 23 2.20 -6.29 14.94
CA ALA A 23 2.53 -6.42 16.35
C ALA A 23 3.53 -5.36 16.80
N GLY A 24 4.49 -5.02 15.95
CA GLY A 24 5.49 -4.03 16.30
C GLY A 24 5.15 -2.63 15.83
N ARG A 25 4.16 -2.49 14.96
CA ARG A 25 3.79 -1.19 14.41
C ARG A 25 2.27 -1.11 14.33
N PRO A 26 1.63 -0.67 15.40
CA PRO A 26 0.14 -0.63 15.42
C PRO A 26 -0.46 0.20 14.30
N GLU A 27 0.28 1.17 13.77
CA GLU A 27 -0.23 1.97 12.66
C GLU A 27 -0.44 1.14 11.40
N MET A 28 0.10 -0.07 11.34
CA MET A 28 -0.15 -0.95 10.23
C MET A 28 -1.62 -1.38 10.13
N GLY A 29 -2.38 -1.20 11.20
CA GLY A 29 -3.80 -1.48 11.13
C GLY A 29 -4.51 -0.64 10.10
N SER A 30 -4.09 0.62 9.94
CA SER A 30 -4.69 1.46 8.91
C SER A 30 -4.27 1.01 7.52
N ALA A 31 -3.05 0.51 7.37
CA ALA A 31 -2.62 -0.03 6.08
C ALA A 31 -3.43 -1.27 5.72
N LEU A 32 -3.71 -2.11 6.70
CA LEU A 32 -4.50 -3.30 6.46
C LEU A 32 -5.91 -2.92 6.02
N ALA A 33 -6.52 -1.94 6.67
CA ALA A 33 -7.84 -1.48 6.28
C ALA A 33 -7.81 -0.89 4.87
N ARG A 34 -6.77 -0.12 4.55
CA ARG A 34 -6.68 0.48 3.23
C ARG A 34 -6.42 -0.54 2.14
N LEU A 35 -5.82 -1.67 2.48
CA LEU A 35 -5.53 -2.70 1.49
C LEU A 35 -6.80 -3.17 0.80
N HIS A 36 -7.92 -3.14 1.50
CA HIS A 36 -9.19 -3.57 0.93
C HIS A 36 -9.94 -2.42 0.27
N SER A 37 -9.33 -1.25 0.22
CA SER A 37 -9.94 -0.09 -0.38
C SER A 37 -9.42 0.08 -1.81
N PRO A 38 -10.21 0.57 -2.74
CA PRO A 38 -9.70 0.81 -4.09
C PRO A 38 -8.67 1.92 -4.14
N GLN A 39 -8.48 2.66 -3.04
CA GLN A 39 -7.49 3.70 -3.03
C GLN A 39 -6.13 3.25 -2.54
N PHE A 40 -6.01 2.02 -2.09
CA PHE A 40 -4.72 1.53 -1.67
C PHE A 40 -3.79 1.48 -2.86
N GLY A 41 -2.59 1.99 -2.69
CA GLY A 41 -1.61 2.01 -3.77
C GLY A 41 -1.72 3.20 -4.70
N VAL A 42 -2.57 4.16 -4.36
CA VAL A 42 -2.74 5.37 -5.16
C VAL A 42 -2.22 6.56 -4.37
N CYS A 43 -1.43 7.40 -5.02
CA CYS A 43 -0.91 8.60 -4.38
C CYS A 43 -2.06 9.51 -3.98
N GLU A 44 -2.07 9.94 -2.73
CA GLU A 44 -3.13 10.79 -2.23
C GLU A 44 -3.10 12.19 -2.82
N ARG A 45 -1.95 12.58 -3.37
CA ARG A 45 -1.83 13.91 -3.87
C ARG A 45 -2.12 14.02 -5.34
N CYS A 46 -1.59 13.14 -6.16
CA CYS A 46 -1.73 13.26 -7.60
C CYS A 46 -2.50 12.13 -8.26
N GLY A 47 -2.87 11.08 -7.52
CA GLY A 47 -3.64 9.98 -8.08
C GLY A 47 -2.84 8.98 -8.89
N THR A 48 -1.51 9.12 -8.92
CA THR A 48 -0.67 8.18 -9.65
C THR A 48 -0.49 6.90 -8.84
N ASP A 49 -0.37 5.77 -9.52
CA ASP A 49 -0.14 4.52 -8.82
C ASP A 49 1.21 4.51 -8.13
N ILE A 50 1.24 4.00 -6.92
CA ILE A 50 2.48 3.81 -6.18
C ILE A 50 3.02 2.44 -6.56
N PRO A 51 4.28 2.32 -6.98
CA PRO A 51 4.81 1.03 -7.41
C PRO A 51 4.78 -0.01 -6.29
N TYR A 52 4.58 -1.27 -6.68
CA TYR A 52 4.54 -2.36 -5.72
C TYR A 52 5.82 -2.43 -4.89
N LEU A 53 6.98 -2.19 -5.50
CA LEU A 53 8.23 -2.26 -4.77
C LEU A 53 8.29 -1.26 -3.64
N ARG A 54 7.71 -0.09 -3.85
CA ARG A 54 7.68 0.91 -2.81
C ARG A 54 6.75 0.49 -1.68
N LEU A 55 5.60 -0.10 -2.02
CA LEU A 55 4.66 -0.55 -1.00
C LEU A 55 5.17 -1.76 -0.25
N SER A 56 5.93 -2.62 -0.91
CA SER A 56 6.50 -3.77 -0.20
C SER A 56 7.60 -3.35 0.77
N SER A 57 8.23 -2.20 0.51
CA SER A 57 9.19 -1.68 1.47
C SER A 57 8.48 -0.97 2.63
N ASP A 58 7.39 -0.27 2.34
CA ASP A 58 6.66 0.44 3.39
C ASP A 58 5.19 0.52 3.00
N PRO A 59 4.37 -0.40 3.51
CA PRO A 59 2.94 -0.41 3.16
C PRO A 59 2.17 0.82 3.62
N LEU A 60 2.78 1.65 4.49
CA LEU A 60 2.13 2.88 4.91
C LEU A 60 2.33 4.01 3.91
N GLU A 61 3.08 3.77 2.87
CA GLU A 61 3.36 4.80 1.88
C GLU A 61 2.09 5.28 1.22
N ARG A 62 1.89 6.57 1.17
CA ARG A 62 0.68 7.16 0.59
C ARG A 62 0.98 8.11 -0.54
N LEU A 63 2.24 8.38 -0.82
CA LEU A 63 2.62 9.33 -1.84
C LEU A 63 3.53 8.64 -2.85
N CYS A 64 3.41 9.01 -4.10
CA CYS A 64 4.33 8.52 -5.10
C CYS A 64 5.67 9.23 -4.94
N GLY A 65 6.69 8.75 -5.64
CA GLY A 65 8.02 9.30 -5.49
C GLY A 65 8.08 10.79 -5.80
N ALA A 66 7.30 11.24 -6.77
CA ALA A 66 7.33 12.65 -7.16
C ALA A 66 6.73 13.55 -6.09
N CYS A 67 5.68 13.08 -5.41
CA CYS A 67 5.02 13.88 -4.40
C CYS A 67 5.72 13.82 -3.05
N ARG A 68 6.57 12.79 -2.88
CA ARG A 68 7.18 12.58 -1.61
C ARG A 68 8.37 13.46 -1.37
N VAL A 69 8.91 14.06 -2.36
CA VAL A 69 10.10 14.88 -2.26
C VAL A 69 9.96 16.17 -1.44
#